data_c74300691f5c6ddd16b0fae6565ac0ba
#
_entry.id   c74300691f5c6ddd16b0fae6565ac0ba
#
_cell.length_a   1.000
_cell.length_b   1.000
_cell.length_c   1.000
_cell.angle_alpha   90.00
_cell.angle_beta   90.00
_cell.angle_gamma   90.00
#
_symmetry.space_group_name_H-M   'P 1'
#
loop_
_entity.id
_entity.type
_entity.pdbx_description
1 polymer ?
#
loop_
_entity_poly.entity_id
_entity_poly.type
_entity_poly.pdbx_seq_one_letter_code
_entity_poly.pdbx_strand_id
1 'polypeptide(L)'
;MAKDKDYIRLIHTAKWLRLRRDKLNDTPLCERCEELGRVAAATEVHHVIPVEDGLTRQEKERLMFDYFNLKALCHECHVKVHTDMGRCGKVQAKNRAKEHLKRFVNKFFWAFLNTHSLLVFA
;
A
#
# COMPACT_ATOMS: atom_id res chain seq x y z
N MET A 1 6.14 -3.78 21.24
CA MET A 1 6.19 -4.87 20.25
C MET A 1 7.49 -4.80 19.46
N ALA A 2 8.18 -5.91 19.35
CA ALA A 2 9.37 -5.98 18.50
C ALA A 2 8.97 -5.85 17.04
N LYS A 3 9.66 -4.98 16.29
CA LYS A 3 9.46 -4.87 14.85
C LYS A 3 9.96 -6.15 14.16
N ASP A 4 9.28 -6.51 13.08
CA ASP A 4 9.66 -7.66 12.27
C ASP A 4 11.10 -7.51 11.74
N LYS A 5 11.92 -8.55 11.90
CA LYS A 5 13.33 -8.52 11.50
C LYS A 5 13.52 -8.35 9.99
N ASP A 6 12.66 -8.98 9.20
CA ASP A 6 12.70 -8.85 7.74
C ASP A 6 12.34 -7.43 7.30
N TYR A 7 11.36 -6.82 7.94
CA TYR A 7 10.99 -5.42 7.69
C TYR A 7 12.18 -4.49 7.97
N ILE A 8 12.81 -4.63 9.14
CA ILE A 8 13.97 -3.80 9.51
C ILE A 8 15.11 -3.97 8.50
N ARG A 9 15.38 -5.19 8.08
CA ARG A 9 16.41 -5.46 7.07
C ARG A 9 16.09 -4.78 5.75
N LEU A 10 14.84 -4.87 5.30
CA LEU A 10 14.43 -4.37 4.00
C LEU A 10 14.40 -2.84 3.91
N ILE A 11 14.01 -2.14 4.97
CA ILE A 11 13.98 -0.66 4.95
C ILE A 11 15.37 -0.01 4.89
N HIS A 12 16.43 -0.76 5.18
CA HIS A 12 17.81 -0.28 5.12
C HIS A 12 18.49 -0.62 3.79
N THR A 13 17.78 -1.26 2.85
CA THR A 13 18.36 -1.60 1.54
C THR A 13 18.41 -0.37 0.62
N ALA A 14 19.41 -0.33 -0.24
CA ALA A 14 19.52 0.71 -1.27
C ALA A 14 18.33 0.67 -2.24
N LYS A 15 17.81 -0.52 -2.50
CA LYS A 15 16.62 -0.72 -3.33
C LYS A 15 15.40 0.00 -2.76
N TRP A 16 15.17 -0.12 -1.45
CA TRP A 16 14.08 0.57 -0.78
C TRP A 16 14.26 2.08 -0.81
N LEU A 17 15.45 2.56 -0.50
CA LEU A 17 15.72 3.99 -0.47
C LEU A 17 15.50 4.65 -1.83
N ARG A 18 15.88 3.98 -2.92
CA ARG A 18 15.61 4.46 -4.28
C ARG A 18 14.12 4.44 -4.62
N LEU A 19 13.45 3.36 -4.30
CA LEU A 19 11.99 3.23 -4.55
C LEU A 19 11.20 4.29 -3.78
N ARG A 20 11.55 4.51 -2.52
CA ARG A 20 10.96 5.54 -1.67
C ARG A 20 11.14 6.93 -2.29
N ARG A 21 12.35 7.24 -2.71
CA ARG A 21 12.64 8.52 -3.36
C ARG A 21 11.84 8.69 -4.64
N ASP A 22 11.79 7.66 -5.47
CA ASP A 22 11.04 7.69 -6.73
C ASP A 22 9.55 7.91 -6.48
N LYS A 23 8.97 7.24 -5.48
CA LYS A 23 7.57 7.43 -5.09
C LYS A 23 7.29 8.86 -4.66
N LEU A 24 8.15 9.45 -3.84
CA LEU A 24 8.00 10.84 -3.37
C LEU A 24 8.19 11.86 -4.51
N ASN A 25 9.05 11.57 -5.48
CA ASN A 25 9.23 12.41 -6.66
C ASN A 25 8.02 12.34 -7.60
N ASP A 26 7.45 11.15 -7.78
CA ASP A 26 6.28 10.94 -8.64
C ASP A 26 5.01 11.49 -8.01
N THR A 27 4.89 11.41 -6.68
CA THR A 27 3.71 11.84 -5.92
C THR A 27 4.16 12.78 -4.81
N PRO A 28 4.44 14.06 -5.13
CA PRO A 28 4.97 15.00 -4.14
C PRO A 28 3.96 15.49 -3.12
N LEU A 29 2.66 15.33 -3.37
CA LEU A 29 1.60 15.74 -2.45
C LEU A 29 1.03 14.53 -1.70
N CYS A 30 0.66 14.76 -0.44
CA CYS A 30 0.02 13.74 0.40
C CYS A 30 -1.27 13.24 -0.26
N GLU A 31 -1.33 11.97 -0.59
CA GLU A 31 -2.49 11.37 -1.26
C GLU A 31 -3.75 11.41 -0.40
N ARG A 32 -3.61 11.24 0.92
CA ARG A 32 -4.74 11.32 1.84
C ARG A 32 -5.27 12.74 1.99
N CYS A 33 -4.38 13.74 2.07
CA CYS A 33 -4.80 15.14 2.12
C CYS A 33 -5.55 15.52 0.84
N GLU A 34 -5.11 15.06 -0.32
CA GLU A 34 -5.81 15.29 -1.59
C GLU A 34 -7.24 14.71 -1.56
N GLU A 35 -7.40 13.48 -1.04
CA GLU A 35 -8.72 12.86 -0.89
C GLU A 35 -9.65 13.68 0.02
N LEU A 36 -9.08 14.39 0.99
CA LEU A 36 -9.83 15.25 1.93
C LEU A 36 -9.94 16.70 1.46
N GLY A 37 -9.49 17.01 0.25
CA GLY A 37 -9.55 18.36 -0.30
C GLY A 37 -8.50 19.33 0.26
N ARG A 38 -7.42 18.80 0.84
CA ARG A 38 -6.31 19.59 1.39
C ARG A 38 -5.05 19.39 0.55
N VAL A 39 -4.16 20.38 0.61
CA VAL A 39 -2.86 20.32 -0.06
C VAL A 39 -1.75 20.30 0.99
N ALA A 40 -0.97 19.23 1.01
CA ALA A 40 0.18 19.10 1.89
C ALA A 40 1.26 18.29 1.18
N ALA A 41 2.52 18.62 1.44
CA ALA A 41 3.64 17.87 0.88
C ALA A 41 3.73 16.47 1.49
N ALA A 42 3.96 15.48 0.67
CA ALA A 42 4.25 14.12 1.12
C ALA A 42 5.71 14.05 1.56
N THR A 43 5.95 13.51 2.73
CA THR A 43 7.30 13.36 3.30
C THR A 43 7.64 11.92 3.61
N GLU A 44 6.64 11.05 3.68
CA GLU A 44 6.80 9.66 4.07
C GLU A 44 6.08 8.74 3.08
N VAL A 45 6.56 7.51 2.95
CA VAL A 45 5.96 6.48 2.12
C VAL A 45 5.41 5.37 3.01
N HIS A 46 4.15 5.07 2.83
CA HIS A 46 3.40 4.09 3.61
C HIS A 46 3.10 2.85 2.76
N HIS A 47 3.27 1.68 3.35
CA HIS A 47 2.83 0.42 2.74
C HIS A 47 1.35 0.20 3.07
N VAL A 48 0.51 0.17 2.05
CA VAL A 48 -0.95 -0.04 2.23
C VAL A 48 -1.21 -1.39 2.88
N ILE A 49 -0.61 -2.45 2.33
CA ILE A 49 -0.57 -3.76 2.96
C ILE A 49 0.75 -3.83 3.72
N PRO A 50 0.73 -3.95 5.05
CA PRO A 50 1.96 -4.03 5.83
C PRO A 50 2.86 -5.19 5.37
N VAL A 51 4.14 -4.93 5.29
CA VAL A 51 5.14 -5.94 4.91
C VAL A 51 5.09 -7.15 5.84
N GLU A 52 4.83 -6.89 7.11
CA GLU A 52 4.72 -7.91 8.17
C GLU A 52 3.60 -8.91 7.94
N ASP A 53 2.61 -8.58 7.10
CA ASP A 53 1.50 -9.46 6.76
C ASP A 53 1.90 -10.57 5.77
N GLY A 54 3.05 -10.47 5.14
CA GLY A 54 3.58 -11.53 4.31
C GLY A 54 3.86 -12.78 5.13
N LEU A 55 3.45 -13.95 4.64
CA LEU A 55 3.66 -15.22 5.32
C LEU A 55 5.06 -15.76 5.10
N THR A 56 5.67 -15.45 3.96
CA THR A 56 7.01 -15.88 3.61
C THR A 56 7.92 -14.67 3.43
N ARG A 57 9.23 -14.91 3.48
CA ARG A 57 10.23 -13.88 3.22
C ARG A 57 10.07 -13.28 1.81
N GLN A 58 9.75 -14.10 0.83
CA GLN A 58 9.50 -13.65 -0.54
C GLN A 58 8.29 -12.75 -0.65
N GLU A 59 7.20 -13.07 0.05
CA GLU A 59 6.01 -12.22 0.10
C GLU A 59 6.29 -10.88 0.76
N LYS A 60 7.06 -10.87 1.84
CA LYS A 60 7.48 -9.64 2.52
C LYS A 60 8.31 -8.76 1.59
N GLU A 61 9.25 -9.34 0.85
CA GLU A 61 10.05 -8.60 -0.13
C GLU A 61 9.17 -8.03 -1.25
N ARG A 62 8.22 -8.80 -1.73
CA ARG A 62 7.28 -8.35 -2.75
C ARG A 62 6.44 -7.17 -2.27
N LEU A 63 5.90 -7.26 -1.04
CA LEU A 63 5.12 -6.17 -0.45
C LEU A 63 5.96 -4.91 -0.22
N MET A 64 7.21 -5.08 0.18
CA MET A 64 8.14 -3.97 0.41
C MET A 64 8.43 -3.21 -0.88
N PHE A 65 8.65 -3.90 -1.98
CA PHE A 65 9.11 -3.32 -3.24
C PHE A 65 8.03 -3.15 -4.30
N ASP A 66 6.77 -3.43 -3.96
CA ASP A 66 5.64 -3.21 -4.86
C ASP A 66 5.27 -1.72 -4.86
N TYR A 67 5.54 -1.05 -5.96
CA TYR A 67 5.24 0.38 -6.14
C TYR A 67 3.75 0.68 -5.89
N PHE A 68 2.86 -0.20 -6.34
CA PHE A 68 1.41 -0.02 -6.20
C PHE A 68 0.90 -0.28 -4.78
N ASN A 69 1.75 -0.83 -3.92
CA ASN A 69 1.46 -0.98 -2.49
C ASN A 69 1.92 0.22 -1.66
N LEU A 70 2.40 1.28 -2.31
CA LEU A 70 2.94 2.46 -1.65
C LEU A 70 1.97 3.64 -1.74
N LYS A 71 1.88 4.40 -0.67
CA LYS A 71 1.22 5.70 -0.63
C LYS A 71 2.17 6.76 -0.10
N ALA A 72 2.18 7.91 -0.77
CA ALA A 72 2.93 9.06 -0.30
C ALA A 72 2.04 9.86 0.66
N LEU A 73 2.48 10.04 1.88
CA LEU A 73 1.71 10.69 2.94
C LEU A 73 2.55 11.76 3.64
N CYS A 74 1.89 12.79 4.17
CA CYS A 74 2.51 13.69 5.13
C CYS A 74 2.62 12.97 6.48
N HIS A 75 3.47 13.49 7.38
CA HIS A 75 3.70 12.86 8.67
C HIS A 75 2.42 12.67 9.48
N GLU A 76 1.57 13.68 9.55
CA GLU A 76 0.31 13.64 10.30
C GLU A 76 -0.64 12.53 9.79
N CYS A 77 -0.81 12.45 8.48
CA CYS A 77 -1.64 11.42 7.88
C CYS A 77 -1.06 10.02 8.07
N HIS A 78 0.26 9.89 8.00
CA HIS A 78 0.95 8.63 8.23
C HIS A 78 0.75 8.13 9.66
N VAL A 79 0.92 9.02 10.66
CA VAL A 79 0.66 8.71 12.07
C VAL A 79 -0.80 8.33 12.27
N LYS A 80 -1.73 9.06 11.67
CA LYS A 80 -3.17 8.79 11.82
C LYS A 80 -3.57 7.45 11.22
N VAL A 81 -3.03 7.10 10.05
CA VAL A 81 -3.27 5.79 9.43
C VAL A 81 -2.77 4.67 10.34
N HIS A 82 -1.56 4.80 10.90
CA HIS A 82 -1.02 3.80 11.83
C HIS A 82 -1.84 3.71 13.12
N THR A 83 -2.29 4.84 13.65
CA THR A 83 -3.14 4.87 14.84
C THR A 83 -4.47 4.17 14.59
N ASP A 84 -5.11 4.45 13.46
CA ASP A 84 -6.38 3.82 13.08
C ASP A 84 -6.20 2.31 12.85
N MET A 85 -5.09 1.90 12.25
CA MET A 85 -4.74 0.49 12.06
C MET A 85 -4.41 -0.23 13.38
N GLY A 86 -3.81 0.47 14.35
CA GLY A 86 -3.36 -0.10 15.61
C GLY A 86 -4.44 -0.22 16.68
N ARG A 87 -5.60 0.43 16.51
CA ARG A 87 -6.63 0.48 17.55
C ARG A 87 -7.40 -0.82 17.78
N CYS A 88 -7.48 -1.68 16.76
CA CYS A 88 -8.16 -2.96 16.91
C CYS A 88 -7.63 -3.99 15.93
N GLY A 89 -6.91 -4.98 16.42
CA GLY A 89 -6.33 -6.04 15.57
C GLY A 89 -7.37 -6.81 14.75
N LYS A 90 -8.57 -7.00 15.29
CA LYS A 90 -9.66 -7.68 14.58
C LYS A 90 -10.20 -6.84 13.41
N VAL A 91 -10.39 -5.54 13.63
CA VAL A 91 -10.83 -4.61 12.60
C VAL A 91 -9.75 -4.47 11.52
N GLN A 92 -8.51 -4.42 11.93
CA GLN A 92 -7.35 -4.35 11.03
C GLN A 92 -7.28 -5.58 10.13
N ALA A 93 -7.41 -6.80 10.69
CA ALA A 93 -7.42 -8.04 9.92
C ALA A 93 -8.59 -8.08 8.94
N LYS A 94 -9.76 -7.65 9.37
CA LYS A 94 -10.96 -7.58 8.54
C LYS A 94 -10.81 -6.57 7.38
N ASN A 95 -10.21 -5.43 7.66
CA ASN A 95 -9.97 -4.40 6.65
C ASN A 95 -8.93 -4.87 5.62
N ARG A 96 -7.88 -5.56 6.05
CA ARG A 96 -6.89 -6.16 5.15
C ARG A 96 -7.52 -7.20 4.24
N ALA A 97 -8.35 -8.07 4.80
CA ALA A 97 -9.09 -9.07 4.03
C ALA A 97 -10.00 -8.43 2.99
N LYS A 98 -10.69 -7.34 3.35
CA LYS A 98 -11.52 -6.56 2.42
C LYS A 98 -10.71 -5.94 1.28
N GLU A 99 -9.55 -5.36 1.59
CA GLU A 99 -8.69 -4.76 0.59
C GLU A 99 -8.11 -5.80 -0.37
N HIS A 100 -7.70 -6.95 0.14
CA HIS A 100 -7.26 -8.06 -0.69
C HIS A 100 -8.38 -8.55 -1.61
N LEU A 101 -9.56 -8.74 -1.06
CA LEU A 101 -10.73 -9.17 -1.83
C LEU A 101 -11.10 -8.14 -2.90
N LYS A 102 -11.10 -6.86 -2.54
CA LYS A 102 -11.41 -5.76 -3.45
C LYS A 102 -10.43 -5.72 -4.63
N ARG A 103 -9.14 -5.88 -4.38
CA ARG A 103 -8.12 -5.95 -5.44
C ARG A 103 -8.33 -7.15 -6.34
N PHE A 104 -8.60 -8.30 -5.75
CA PHE A 104 -8.87 -9.52 -6.49
C PHE A 104 -10.11 -9.37 -7.37
N VAL A 105 -11.21 -8.87 -6.80
CA VAL A 105 -12.47 -8.64 -7.52
C VAL A 105 -12.28 -7.63 -8.65
N ASN A 106 -11.60 -6.53 -8.41
CA ASN A 106 -11.34 -5.52 -9.43
C ASN A 106 -10.51 -6.08 -10.60
N LYS A 107 -9.49 -6.87 -10.29
CA LYS A 107 -8.65 -7.52 -11.30
C LYS A 107 -9.45 -8.52 -12.12
N PHE A 108 -10.27 -9.33 -11.47
CA PHE A 108 -11.11 -10.33 -12.10
C PHE A 108 -12.24 -9.69 -12.92
N PHE A 109 -12.86 -8.66 -12.38
CA PHE A 109 -13.93 -7.90 -13.02
C PHE A 109 -13.46 -7.20 -14.30
N TRP A 110 -12.25 -6.64 -14.26
CA TRP A 110 -11.62 -6.03 -15.42
C TRP A 110 -11.36 -7.05 -16.53
N ALA A 111 -10.84 -8.21 -16.17
CA ALA A 111 -10.64 -9.31 -17.12
C ALA A 111 -11.97 -9.80 -17.71
N PHE A 112 -13.01 -9.91 -16.88
CA PHE A 112 -14.36 -10.28 -17.28
C PHE A 112 -14.97 -9.25 -18.23
N LEU A 113 -14.88 -7.96 -17.93
CA LEU A 113 -15.38 -6.88 -18.78
C LEU A 113 -14.68 -6.85 -20.14
N ASN A 114 -13.37 -7.03 -20.17
CA ASN A 114 -12.61 -7.09 -21.42
C ASN A 114 -13.00 -8.29 -22.28
N THR A 115 -13.22 -9.44 -21.66
CA THR A 115 -13.68 -10.66 -22.36
C THR A 115 -15.11 -10.48 -22.90
N HIS A 116 -16.00 -9.89 -22.10
CA HIS A 116 -17.37 -9.62 -22.48
C HIS A 116 -17.48 -8.56 -23.59
N SER A 117 -16.65 -7.53 -23.51
CA SER A 117 -16.57 -6.48 -24.52
C SER A 117 -16.15 -7.04 -25.87
N LEU A 118 -15.21 -7.98 -25.88
CA LEU A 118 -14.78 -8.67 -27.11
C LEU A 118 -15.87 -9.56 -27.69
N LEU A 119 -16.70 -10.18 -26.86
CA LEU A 119 -17.82 -11.02 -27.28
C LEU A 119 -19.00 -10.21 -27.83
N VAL A 120 -19.21 -8.99 -27.34
CA VAL A 120 -20.29 -8.11 -27.80
C VAL A 120 -19.96 -7.48 -29.17
N PHE A 121 -18.68 -7.29 -29.48
CA PHE A 121 -18.23 -6.72 -30.77
C PHE A 121 -17.87 -7.78 -31.81
N ALA A 122 -17.91 -9.03 -31.43
CA ALA A 122 -17.75 -10.14 -32.37
C ALA A 122 -19.10 -10.64 -32.85
#